data_5d750430bc54ab4a1b94b7c2699ebe8a
#
_entry.id   5d750430bc54ab4a1b94b7c2699ebe8a
#
_cell.length_a   1.000
_cell.length_b   1.000
_cell.length_c   1.000
_cell.angle_alpha   90.00
_cell.angle_beta   90.00
_cell.angle_gamma   90.00
#
_symmetry.space_group_name_H-M   'P 1'
#
loop_
_entity.id
_entity.type
_entity.pdbx_description
1 polymer ?
#
loop_
_entity_poly.entity_id
_entity_poly.type
_entity_poly.pdbx_seq_one_letter_code
_entity_poly.pdbx_strand_id
1 'polypeptide(L)'
;QLDLAQIGKLTFEAPDLERFPALTLARDTLKAGGSLPTILNAANEVAVRCFLEERIGFLDITRVTADVLDRTPNSEPNTLDEICHCDEAARVLAEEMVSALI
;
A
#
# COMPACT_ATOMS: atom_id res chain seq x y z
N GLN A 1 5.87 7.04 -31.46
CA GLN A 1 6.92 7.05 -30.46
C GLN A 1 6.48 7.76 -29.20
N LEU A 2 6.70 7.14 -28.07
CA LEU A 2 6.42 7.76 -26.80
C LEU A 2 7.60 8.60 -26.34
N ASP A 3 7.32 9.86 -26.06
CA ASP A 3 8.29 10.78 -25.51
C ASP A 3 8.23 10.67 -23.98
N LEU A 4 9.36 10.33 -23.36
CA LEU A 4 9.42 10.21 -21.92
C LEU A 4 9.03 11.49 -21.20
N ALA A 5 9.37 12.65 -21.79
CA ALA A 5 8.97 13.94 -21.23
C ALA A 5 7.46 14.12 -21.27
N GLN A 6 6.80 13.67 -22.34
CA GLN A 6 5.35 13.72 -22.43
C GLN A 6 4.69 12.79 -21.43
N ILE A 7 5.23 11.59 -21.27
CA ILE A 7 4.71 10.63 -20.30
C ILE A 7 4.82 11.20 -18.89
N GLY A 8 5.98 11.77 -18.55
CA GLY A 8 6.18 12.39 -17.26
C GLY A 8 5.25 13.57 -17.03
N LYS A 9 5.04 14.38 -18.05
CA LYS A 9 4.16 15.53 -17.97
C LYS A 9 2.71 15.10 -17.74
N LEU A 10 2.25 14.09 -18.45
CA LEU A 10 0.90 13.58 -18.26
C LEU A 10 0.70 13.04 -16.86
N THR A 11 1.71 12.38 -16.32
CA THR A 11 1.66 11.83 -14.97
C THR A 11 1.55 12.95 -13.94
N PHE A 12 2.31 14.02 -14.11
CA PHE A 12 2.33 15.12 -13.15
C PHE A 12 1.16 16.09 -13.29
N GLU A 13 0.70 16.32 -14.51
CA GLU A 13 -0.32 17.34 -14.75
C GLU A 13 -1.73 16.90 -14.38
N ALA A 14 -2.04 15.63 -14.63
CA ALA A 14 -3.41 15.19 -14.43
C ALA A 14 -3.50 13.72 -14.05
N PRO A 15 -2.99 13.35 -12.86
CA PRO A 15 -3.17 11.97 -12.43
C PRO A 15 -4.66 11.73 -12.19
N ASP A 16 -5.18 10.68 -12.77
CA ASP A 16 -6.55 10.25 -12.54
C ASP A 16 -6.57 9.41 -11.26
N LEU A 17 -6.80 10.07 -10.14
CA LEU A 17 -6.75 9.44 -8.83
C LEU A 17 -7.87 8.44 -8.61
N GLU A 18 -9.00 8.61 -9.30
CA GLU A 18 -10.08 7.62 -9.24
C GLU A 18 -9.70 6.36 -9.99
N ARG A 19 -9.03 6.54 -11.13
CA ARG A 19 -8.58 5.42 -11.96
C ARG A 19 -7.40 4.70 -11.36
N PHE A 20 -6.57 5.40 -10.57
CA PHE A 20 -5.38 4.84 -9.94
C PHE A 20 -5.45 5.00 -8.42
N PRO A 21 -6.33 4.23 -7.75
CA PRO A 21 -6.50 4.35 -6.30
C PRO A 21 -5.21 4.13 -5.51
N ALA A 22 -4.29 3.32 -6.05
CA ALA A 22 -3.02 3.07 -5.39
C ALA A 22 -2.19 4.34 -5.26
N LEU A 23 -2.25 5.25 -6.24
CA LEU A 23 -1.52 6.52 -6.18
C LEU A 23 -2.09 7.44 -5.10
N THR A 24 -3.42 7.49 -4.99
CA THR A 24 -4.09 8.27 -3.95
C THR A 24 -3.72 7.74 -2.58
N LEU A 25 -3.78 6.42 -2.41
CA LEU A 25 -3.48 5.76 -1.15
C LEU A 25 -2.03 6.04 -0.72
N ALA A 26 -1.08 5.90 -1.63
CA ALA A 26 0.32 6.15 -1.34
C ALA A 26 0.56 7.60 -0.95
N ARG A 27 -0.03 8.54 -1.68
CA ARG A 27 0.13 9.96 -1.40
C ARG A 27 -0.44 10.35 -0.04
N ASP A 28 -1.65 9.88 0.26
CA ASP A 28 -2.30 10.18 1.52
C ASP A 28 -1.54 9.58 2.70
N THR A 29 -1.00 8.38 2.52
CA THR A 29 -0.21 7.70 3.53
C THR A 29 1.07 8.47 3.83
N LEU A 30 1.77 8.94 2.79
CA LEU A 30 3.00 9.72 2.97
C LEU A 30 2.70 11.05 3.66
N LYS A 31 1.59 11.69 3.34
CA LYS A 31 1.19 12.93 4.00
C LYS A 31 0.87 12.73 5.47
N ALA A 32 0.19 11.64 5.79
CA ALA A 32 -0.17 11.34 7.17
C ALA A 32 1.06 11.04 8.03
N GLY A 33 2.06 10.39 7.46
CA GLY A 33 3.30 10.07 8.17
C GLY A 33 3.11 9.05 9.29
N GLY A 34 3.93 9.17 10.33
CA GLY A 34 3.90 8.24 11.46
C GLY A 34 4.24 6.82 11.06
N SER A 35 3.48 5.85 11.53
CA SER A 35 3.68 4.44 11.21
C SER A 35 3.07 4.02 9.87
N LEU A 36 2.21 4.86 9.27
CA LEU A 36 1.47 4.47 8.07
C LEU A 36 2.33 4.12 6.87
N PRO A 37 3.44 4.83 6.58
CA PRO A 37 4.31 4.42 5.47
C PRO A 37 4.89 3.02 5.65
N THR A 38 5.28 2.65 6.88
CA THR A 38 5.77 1.31 7.18
C THR A 38 4.69 0.27 6.96
N ILE A 39 3.48 0.56 7.42
CA ILE A 39 2.33 -0.33 7.28
C ILE A 39 1.98 -0.51 5.81
N LEU A 40 1.96 0.58 5.05
CA LEU A 40 1.70 0.53 3.61
C LEU A 40 2.71 -0.38 2.90
N ASN A 41 3.98 -0.19 3.18
CA ASN A 41 5.03 -0.99 2.54
C ASN A 41 4.88 -2.47 2.87
N ALA A 42 4.68 -2.79 4.14
CA ALA A 42 4.55 -4.18 4.58
C ALA A 42 3.33 -4.86 3.96
N ALA A 43 2.19 -4.20 4.00
CA ALA A 43 0.95 -4.74 3.44
C ALA A 43 1.06 -4.93 1.93
N ASN A 44 1.67 -3.96 1.24
CA ASN A 44 1.85 -4.04 -0.20
C ASN A 44 2.74 -5.20 -0.60
N GLU A 45 3.83 -5.43 0.13
CA GLU A 45 4.73 -6.56 -0.15
C GLU A 45 4.01 -7.90 -0.02
N VAL A 46 3.20 -8.05 1.02
CA VAL A 46 2.41 -9.28 1.21
C VAL A 46 1.40 -9.45 0.07
N ALA A 47 0.68 -8.38 -0.26
CA ALA A 47 -0.33 -8.43 -1.32
C ALA A 47 0.29 -8.76 -2.68
N VAL A 48 1.42 -8.14 -3.01
CA VAL A 48 2.13 -8.41 -4.27
C VAL A 48 2.61 -9.86 -4.32
N ARG A 49 3.17 -10.36 -3.22
CA ARG A 49 3.60 -11.76 -3.14
C ARG A 49 2.43 -12.70 -3.40
N CYS A 50 1.30 -12.44 -2.75
CA CYS A 50 0.11 -13.28 -2.92
C CYS A 50 -0.43 -13.21 -4.34
N PHE A 51 -0.35 -12.06 -4.99
CA PHE A 51 -0.71 -11.93 -6.40
C PHE A 51 0.21 -12.77 -7.29
N LEU A 52 1.52 -12.72 -7.04
CA LEU A 52 2.48 -13.50 -7.81
C LEU A 52 2.30 -15.01 -7.60
N GLU A 53 1.77 -15.39 -6.45
CA GLU A 53 1.43 -16.79 -6.14
C GLU A 53 0.03 -17.17 -6.66
N GLU A 54 -0.61 -16.29 -7.40
CA GLU A 54 -1.93 -16.49 -7.98
C GLU A 54 -3.05 -16.70 -6.94
N ARG A 55 -2.86 -16.18 -5.73
CA ARG A 55 -3.86 -16.29 -4.66
C ARG A 55 -4.92 -15.20 -4.73
N ILE A 56 -4.55 -14.03 -5.24
CA ILE A 56 -5.47 -12.89 -5.41
C ILE A 56 -5.24 -12.25 -6.78
N GLY A 57 -6.20 -11.42 -7.22
CA GLY A 57 -6.10 -10.68 -8.47
C GLY A 57 -5.32 -9.37 -8.31
N PHE A 58 -4.98 -8.78 -9.43
CA PHE A 58 -4.20 -7.54 -9.45
C PHE A 58 -4.90 -6.41 -8.68
N LEU A 59 -6.21 -6.26 -8.87
CA LEU A 59 -6.97 -5.20 -8.20
C LEU A 59 -7.09 -5.43 -6.68
N ASP A 60 -6.91 -6.66 -6.24
CA ASP A 60 -6.97 -7.00 -4.81
C ASP A 60 -5.76 -6.47 -4.05
N ILE A 61 -4.64 -6.19 -4.74
CA ILE A 61 -3.45 -5.65 -4.11
C ILE A 61 -3.78 -4.34 -3.38
N THR A 62 -4.42 -3.40 -4.09
CA THR A 62 -4.81 -2.12 -3.49
C THR A 62 -5.88 -2.31 -2.42
N ARG A 63 -6.82 -3.22 -2.64
CA ARG A 63 -7.88 -3.50 -1.67
C ARG A 63 -7.31 -3.99 -0.35
N VAL A 64 -6.40 -4.97 -0.39
CA VAL A 64 -5.77 -5.50 0.82
C VAL A 64 -4.98 -4.41 1.54
N THR A 65 -4.20 -3.65 0.79
CA THR A 65 -3.38 -2.58 1.36
C THR A 65 -4.25 -1.52 2.03
N ALA A 66 -5.32 -1.09 1.37
CA ALA A 66 -6.24 -0.11 1.92
C ALA A 66 -6.92 -0.62 3.18
N ASP A 67 -7.36 -1.88 3.19
CA ASP A 67 -8.02 -2.48 4.34
C ASP A 67 -7.09 -2.55 5.55
N VAL A 68 -5.82 -2.91 5.32
CA VAL A 68 -4.83 -2.96 6.40
C VAL A 68 -4.63 -1.57 7.00
N LEU A 69 -4.50 -0.54 6.14
CA LEU A 69 -4.34 0.83 6.62
C LEU A 69 -5.56 1.32 7.41
N ASP A 70 -6.76 0.98 6.95
CA ASP A 70 -7.99 1.37 7.64
C ASP A 70 -8.11 0.74 9.02
N ARG A 71 -7.62 -0.47 9.17
CA ARG A 71 -7.75 -1.23 10.42
C ARG A 71 -6.61 -0.97 11.39
N THR A 72 -5.54 -0.30 10.96
CA THR A 72 -4.37 -0.07 11.78
C THR A 72 -4.30 1.39 12.20
N PRO A 73 -4.33 1.68 13.50
CA PRO A 73 -4.21 3.07 13.94
C PRO A 73 -2.82 3.62 13.66
N ASN A 74 -2.77 4.89 13.29
CA ASN A 74 -1.51 5.57 13.09
C ASN A 74 -0.81 5.78 14.43
N SER A 75 0.49 5.59 14.46
CA SER A 75 1.29 5.81 15.66
C SER A 75 2.60 6.50 15.27
N GLU A 76 3.35 6.92 16.28
CA GLU A 76 4.64 7.58 16.08
C GLU A 76 5.73 6.67 16.66
N PRO A 77 6.23 5.70 15.88
CA PRO A 77 7.28 4.82 16.36
C PRO A 77 8.58 5.61 16.59
N ASN A 78 9.16 5.44 17.76
CA ASN A 78 10.37 6.18 18.15
C ASN A 78 11.63 5.31 18.12
N THR A 79 11.47 4.00 18.05
CA THR A 79 12.59 3.06 18.05
C THR A 79 12.50 2.14 16.86
N LEU A 80 13.65 1.54 16.50
CA LEU A 80 13.69 0.54 15.44
C LEU A 80 12.80 -0.65 15.77
N ASP A 81 12.79 -1.07 17.04
CA ASP A 81 11.94 -2.18 17.47
C ASP A 81 10.46 -1.88 17.27
N GLU A 82 10.02 -0.65 17.53
CA GLU A 82 8.64 -0.24 17.32
C GLU A 82 8.29 -0.25 15.82
N ILE A 83 9.22 0.19 14.97
CA ILE A 83 9.04 0.16 13.52
C ILE A 83 8.91 -1.30 13.04
N CYS A 84 9.78 -2.18 13.50
CA CYS A 84 9.71 -3.59 13.16
C CYS A 84 8.41 -4.23 13.62
N HIS A 85 7.92 -3.84 14.79
CA HIS A 85 6.66 -4.35 15.31
C HIS A 85 5.48 -3.92 14.40
N CYS A 86 5.46 -2.67 13.97
CA CYS A 86 4.45 -2.18 13.04
C CYS A 86 4.48 -2.96 11.72
N ASP A 87 5.67 -3.20 11.20
CA ASP A 87 5.87 -3.97 9.98
C ASP A 87 5.30 -5.38 10.12
N GLU A 88 5.68 -6.09 11.17
CA GLU A 88 5.22 -7.46 11.40
C GLU A 88 3.70 -7.54 11.59
N ALA A 89 3.14 -6.62 12.37
CA ALA A 89 1.71 -6.58 12.60
C ALA A 89 0.94 -6.35 11.29
N ALA A 90 1.45 -5.46 10.44
CA ALA A 90 0.83 -5.18 9.15
C ALA A 90 0.88 -6.40 8.23
N ARG A 91 1.99 -7.15 8.24
CA ARG A 91 2.13 -8.34 7.42
C ARG A 91 1.15 -9.43 7.84
N VAL A 92 1.00 -9.63 9.14
CA VAL A 92 0.04 -10.61 9.66
C VAL A 92 -1.38 -10.22 9.26
N LEU A 93 -1.73 -8.96 9.43
CA LEU A 93 -3.07 -8.48 9.07
C LEU A 93 -3.31 -8.60 7.57
N ALA A 94 -2.31 -8.31 6.74
CA ALA A 94 -2.44 -8.44 5.29
C ALA A 94 -2.70 -9.91 4.89
N GLU A 95 -2.00 -10.86 5.51
CA GLU A 95 -2.27 -12.28 5.26
C GLU A 95 -3.70 -12.66 5.65
N GLU A 96 -4.20 -12.14 6.75
CA GLU A 96 -5.57 -12.38 7.17
C GLU A 96 -6.56 -11.81 6.15
N MET A 97 -6.29 -10.61 5.62
CA MET A 97 -7.15 -10.00 4.61
C MET A 97 -7.14 -10.80 3.31
N VAL A 98 -5.98 -11.30 2.90
CA VAL A 98 -5.88 -12.16 1.71
C VAL A 98 -6.69 -13.44 1.92
N SER A 99 -6.56 -14.06 3.08
CA SER A 99 -7.32 -15.28 3.39
C SER A 99 -8.82 -15.05 3.35
N ALA A 100 -9.27 -13.86 3.74
CA ALA A 100 -10.68 -13.51 3.71
C ALA A 100 -11.21 -13.33 2.28
N LEU A 101 -10.34 -12.97 1.32
CA LEU A 101 -10.71 -12.82 -0.09
C LEU A 101 -10.80 -14.17 -0.81
N ILE A 102 -10.10 -15.16 -0.35
CA ILE A 102 -10.08 -16.49 -0.95
C ILE A 102 -11.24 -17.31 -0.34
#